data_e26f78eeec0492b08c86e697d0f3324c
#
_entry.id   e26f78eeec0492b08c86e697d0f3324c
#
_cell.length_a   1.000
_cell.length_b   1.000
_cell.length_c   1.000
_cell.angle_alpha   90.00
_cell.angle_beta   90.00
_cell.angle_gamma   90.00
#
_symmetry.space_group_name_H-M   'P 1'
#
loop_
_entity.id
_entity.type
_entity.pdbx_description
1 polymer ?
#
loop_
_entity_poly.entity_id
_entity_poly.type
_entity_poly.pdbx_seq_one_letter_code
_entity_poly.pdbx_strand_id
1 'polypeptide(L)'
;CSSDLVSKGKYLFELKIDLDNLYKELGDDYVILLRMHYLISNALDLSGYENFAIDVSNYNDVSELFLISDCLITDYSSVMFDYGILKRPQFFFAYDIDKYDKGLRGFYMNYMEDLPGPIYTEPYGLAKELKNLDKVQQQYQEKIDAFYDRFCSVDNGKASQYIGDLIHKDIKEQ
;
A
#
# COMPACT_ATOMS: atom_id res chain seq x y z
N CYS A 1 4.18 9.12 -2.66
CA CYS A 1 4.85 10.37 -2.28
C CYS A 1 4.51 11.44 -3.29
N SER A 2 3.52 12.28 -3.03
CA SER A 2 3.16 13.34 -3.95
C SER A 2 4.26 14.39 -4.06
N SER A 3 4.58 14.79 -5.29
CA SER A 3 5.61 15.75 -5.64
C SER A 3 5.25 17.23 -5.37
N ASP A 4 4.06 17.52 -4.86
CA ASP A 4 3.51 18.88 -4.75
C ASP A 4 3.89 19.61 -3.45
N LEU A 5 4.91 19.14 -2.72
CA LEU A 5 5.06 19.45 -1.31
C LEU A 5 6.19 20.40 -0.94
N VAL A 6 6.76 21.16 -1.87
CA VAL A 6 7.76 22.16 -1.50
C VAL A 6 7.26 23.57 -1.78
N SER A 7 6.48 24.12 -0.86
CA SER A 7 6.30 25.57 -0.77
C SER A 7 6.99 26.08 0.48
N LYS A 8 8.05 26.89 0.29
CA LYS A 8 8.77 27.62 1.35
C LYS A 8 9.40 26.75 2.47
N GLY A 9 9.95 25.56 2.13
CA GLY A 9 10.71 24.77 3.11
C GLY A 9 9.88 24.10 4.21
N LYS A 10 8.56 24.06 4.08
CA LYS A 10 7.65 23.23 4.89
C LYS A 10 6.91 22.27 4.00
N TYR A 11 6.96 20.99 4.34
CA TYR A 11 6.09 19.99 3.75
C TYR A 11 4.69 20.18 4.34
N LEU A 12 3.75 20.63 3.51
CA LEU A 12 2.32 20.62 3.82
C LEU A 12 1.75 19.35 3.23
N PHE A 13 1.35 18.42 4.09
CA PHE A 13 0.67 17.19 3.69
C PHE A 13 -0.83 17.34 3.95
N GLU A 14 -1.60 17.02 2.93
CA GLU A 14 -3.04 16.86 3.02
C GLU A 14 -3.38 15.40 2.74
N LEU A 15 -4.02 14.74 3.69
CA LEU A 15 -4.52 13.38 3.49
C LEU A 15 -5.63 13.43 2.45
N LYS A 16 -5.40 12.83 1.30
CA LYS A 16 -6.36 12.84 0.18
C LYS A 16 -7.51 11.84 0.35
N ILE A 17 -7.34 10.88 1.26
CA ILE A 17 -8.42 9.97 1.66
C ILE A 17 -9.42 10.74 2.54
N ASP A 18 -10.70 10.60 2.24
CA ASP A 18 -11.81 11.19 2.99
C ASP A 18 -12.07 10.38 4.27
N LEU A 19 -11.41 10.77 5.38
CA LEU A 19 -11.56 10.10 6.68
C LEU A 19 -12.96 10.25 7.25
N ASP A 20 -13.65 11.36 7.02
CA ASP A 20 -15.03 11.57 7.50
C ASP A 20 -15.97 10.53 6.89
N ASN A 21 -15.85 10.32 5.57
CA ASN A 21 -16.65 9.33 4.88
C ASN A 21 -16.29 7.90 5.31
N LEU A 22 -15.01 7.60 5.47
CA LEU A 22 -14.56 6.28 5.96
C LEU A 22 -15.07 6.03 7.38
N TYR A 23 -14.95 7.00 8.28
CA TYR A 23 -15.43 6.87 9.67
C TYR A 23 -16.94 6.64 9.73
N LYS A 24 -17.70 7.42 8.97
CA LYS A 24 -19.17 7.28 8.88
C LYS A 24 -19.59 5.89 8.41
N GLU A 25 -18.85 5.34 7.45
CA GLU A 25 -19.23 4.09 6.78
C GLU A 25 -18.65 2.83 7.44
N LEU A 26 -17.51 2.95 8.11
CA LEU A 26 -16.70 1.82 8.60
C LEU A 26 -16.38 1.88 10.10
N GLY A 27 -16.69 2.98 10.79
CA GLY A 27 -16.20 3.25 12.15
C GLY A 27 -16.63 2.25 13.21
N ASP A 28 -17.73 1.52 12.98
CA ASP A 28 -18.21 0.50 13.92
C ASP A 28 -17.52 -0.87 13.74
N ASP A 29 -16.97 -1.14 12.53
CA ASP A 29 -16.49 -2.47 12.16
C ASP A 29 -15.00 -2.54 11.89
N TYR A 30 -14.34 -1.39 11.63
CA TYR A 30 -12.96 -1.32 11.16
C TYR A 30 -12.11 -0.35 11.96
N VAL A 31 -10.81 -0.61 11.99
CA VAL A 31 -9.77 0.31 12.43
C VAL A 31 -8.82 0.56 11.27
N ILE A 32 -8.48 1.82 11.02
CA ILE A 32 -7.50 2.22 10.01
C ILE A 32 -6.14 2.45 10.67
N LEU A 33 -5.12 1.75 10.21
CA LEU A 33 -3.74 1.97 10.59
C LEU A 33 -3.09 2.88 9.55
N LEU A 34 -2.80 4.11 9.93
CA LEU A 34 -2.19 5.11 9.06
C LEU A 34 -0.68 5.08 9.20
N ARG A 35 0.02 4.68 8.13
CA ARG A 35 1.47 4.70 8.06
C ARG A 35 1.93 5.72 7.03
N MET A 36 2.31 6.88 7.52
CA MET A 36 2.80 7.96 6.68
C MET A 36 4.31 7.84 6.41
N HIS A 37 4.76 8.43 5.32
CA HIS A 37 6.19 8.55 5.07
C HIS A 37 6.83 9.40 6.19
N TYR A 38 8.02 9.02 6.64
CA TYR A 38 8.71 9.65 7.79
C TYR A 38 8.87 11.17 7.69
N LEU A 39 8.86 11.73 6.48
CA LEU A 39 8.93 13.17 6.24
C LEU A 39 7.63 13.92 6.61
N ILE A 40 6.52 13.21 6.83
CA ILE A 40 5.17 13.77 6.92
C ILE A 40 4.49 13.40 8.24
N SER A 41 5.03 12.46 9.00
CA SER A 41 4.40 11.85 10.17
C SER A 41 3.95 12.82 11.27
N ASN A 42 4.48 14.04 11.31
CA ASN A 42 4.15 15.02 12.35
C ASN A 42 3.03 16.01 11.97
N ALA A 43 2.35 15.81 10.84
CA ALA A 43 1.40 16.79 10.30
C ALA A 43 -0.07 16.30 10.32
N LEU A 44 -0.33 15.09 10.81
CA LEU A 44 -1.66 14.50 10.77
C LEU A 44 -2.42 14.78 12.07
N ASP A 45 -3.55 15.48 11.96
CA ASP A 45 -4.50 15.67 13.05
C ASP A 45 -5.60 14.59 12.96
N LEU A 46 -5.64 13.71 13.94
CA LEU A 46 -6.63 12.63 14.05
C LEU A 46 -7.65 12.88 15.17
N SER A 47 -7.76 14.12 15.65
CA SER A 47 -8.75 14.50 16.66
C SER A 47 -10.16 14.16 16.16
N GLY A 48 -10.90 13.42 16.96
CA GLY A 48 -12.24 12.93 16.63
C GLY A 48 -12.31 11.55 15.96
N TYR A 49 -11.14 10.93 15.70
CA TYR A 49 -11.05 9.57 15.10
C TYR A 49 -10.26 8.61 15.99
N GLU A 50 -10.10 8.88 17.29
CA GLU A 50 -9.16 8.21 18.22
C GLU A 50 -9.34 6.69 18.30
N ASN A 51 -10.58 6.18 18.06
CA ASN A 51 -10.87 4.75 18.06
C ASN A 51 -10.95 4.13 16.67
N PHE A 52 -10.79 4.94 15.61
CA PHE A 52 -10.96 4.52 14.23
C PHE A 52 -9.66 4.62 13.43
N ALA A 53 -8.92 5.72 13.57
CA ALA A 53 -7.69 5.96 12.84
C ALA A 53 -6.50 6.07 13.80
N ILE A 54 -5.52 5.20 13.64
CA ILE A 54 -4.35 5.11 14.51
C ILE A 54 -3.11 5.43 13.69
N ASP A 55 -2.33 6.41 14.11
CA ASP A 55 -1.02 6.72 13.51
C ASP A 55 0.02 5.68 13.95
N VAL A 56 0.43 4.84 13.01
CA VAL A 56 1.48 3.82 13.17
C VAL A 56 2.74 4.16 12.38
N SER A 57 2.94 5.44 12.02
CA SER A 57 4.09 5.89 11.21
C SER A 57 5.44 5.56 11.85
N ASN A 58 5.51 5.58 13.17
CA ASN A 58 6.71 5.28 13.95
C ASN A 58 6.82 3.79 14.37
N TYR A 59 5.91 2.92 13.93
CA TYR A 59 6.02 1.51 14.21
C TYR A 59 7.20 0.90 13.46
N ASN A 60 8.04 0.13 14.17
CA ASN A 60 9.34 -0.28 13.65
C ASN A 60 9.25 -1.25 12.46
N ASP A 61 8.41 -2.28 12.57
CA ASP A 61 8.32 -3.34 11.57
C ASP A 61 6.98 -3.32 10.85
N VAL A 62 7.00 -2.89 9.59
CA VAL A 62 5.80 -2.85 8.76
C VAL A 62 5.22 -4.24 8.49
N SER A 63 6.04 -5.28 8.52
CA SER A 63 5.60 -6.67 8.27
C SER A 63 4.62 -7.14 9.34
N GLU A 64 4.80 -6.73 10.59
CA GLU A 64 3.85 -7.03 11.66
C GLU A 64 2.49 -6.35 11.43
N LEU A 65 2.49 -5.12 10.89
CA LEU A 65 1.26 -4.43 10.52
C LEU A 65 0.54 -5.13 9.36
N PHE A 66 1.29 -5.65 8.39
CA PHE A 66 0.70 -6.43 7.29
C PHE A 66 0.01 -7.71 7.80
N LEU A 67 0.61 -8.40 8.76
CA LEU A 67 0.04 -9.64 9.30
C LEU A 67 -1.31 -9.44 9.97
N ILE A 68 -1.53 -8.31 10.64
CA ILE A 68 -2.77 -8.00 11.35
C ILE A 68 -3.81 -7.26 10.47
N SER A 69 -3.43 -6.80 9.28
CA SER A 69 -4.32 -6.04 8.40
C SER A 69 -5.12 -6.97 7.47
N ASP A 70 -6.41 -6.74 7.33
CA ASP A 70 -7.29 -7.49 6.43
C ASP A 70 -7.16 -7.03 4.97
N CYS A 71 -6.78 -5.78 4.76
CA CYS A 71 -6.51 -5.20 3.43
C CYS A 71 -5.44 -4.10 3.50
N LEU A 72 -4.87 -3.79 2.34
CA LEU A 72 -3.96 -2.66 2.15
C LEU A 72 -4.63 -1.59 1.29
N ILE A 73 -4.53 -0.33 1.71
CA ILE A 73 -4.82 0.83 0.88
C ILE A 73 -3.51 1.55 0.63
N THR A 74 -3.09 1.67 -0.63
CA THR A 74 -1.81 2.30 -0.99
C THR A 74 -1.93 3.09 -2.28
N ASP A 75 -0.88 3.82 -2.63
CA ASP A 75 -0.71 4.52 -3.89
C ASP A 75 0.28 3.76 -4.81
N TYR A 76 1.32 4.45 -5.25
CA TYR A 76 2.40 3.90 -6.10
C TYR A 76 3.53 3.24 -5.29
N SER A 77 3.30 2.95 -4.03
CA SER A 77 4.31 2.44 -3.12
C SER A 77 4.65 0.98 -3.38
N SER A 78 5.94 0.65 -3.26
CA SER A 78 6.43 -0.74 -3.36
C SER A 78 5.91 -1.67 -2.28
N VAL A 79 5.27 -1.17 -1.22
CA VAL A 79 4.62 -1.98 -0.17
C VAL A 79 3.59 -2.96 -0.75
N MET A 80 3.04 -2.68 -1.94
CA MET A 80 2.12 -3.58 -2.63
C MET A 80 2.72 -4.96 -2.92
N PHE A 81 4.04 -5.04 -3.17
CA PHE A 81 4.72 -6.31 -3.40
C PHE A 81 4.89 -7.10 -2.10
N ASP A 82 5.29 -6.43 -1.01
CA ASP A 82 5.44 -7.06 0.30
C ASP A 82 4.10 -7.58 0.82
N TYR A 83 3.04 -6.77 0.71
CA TYR A 83 1.69 -7.18 1.09
C TYR A 83 1.10 -8.24 0.15
N GLY A 84 1.49 -8.23 -1.11
CA GLY A 84 1.08 -9.20 -2.14
C GLY A 84 1.41 -10.66 -1.78
N ILE A 85 2.43 -10.89 -0.94
CA ILE A 85 2.80 -12.21 -0.41
C ILE A 85 1.62 -12.83 0.36
N LEU A 86 0.81 -12.03 1.03
CA LEU A 86 -0.33 -12.49 1.83
C LEU A 86 -1.56 -12.85 1.00
N LYS A 87 -1.60 -12.48 -0.29
CA LYS A 87 -2.74 -12.67 -1.20
C LYS A 87 -4.06 -12.11 -0.64
N ARG A 88 -3.99 -11.06 0.16
CA ARG A 88 -5.14 -10.34 0.70
C ARG A 88 -5.53 -9.18 -0.21
N PRO A 89 -6.77 -8.62 -0.09
CA PRO A 89 -7.23 -7.49 -0.90
C PRO A 89 -6.30 -6.28 -0.81
N GLN A 90 -6.04 -5.67 -1.94
CA GLN A 90 -5.32 -4.41 -2.04
C GLN A 90 -6.17 -3.38 -2.80
N PHE A 91 -6.15 -2.13 -2.35
CA PHE A 91 -6.87 -1.00 -2.95
C PHE A 91 -5.86 0.07 -3.31
N PHE A 92 -5.95 0.60 -4.52
CA PHE A 92 -4.97 1.55 -5.04
C PHE A 92 -5.60 2.92 -5.20
N PHE A 93 -5.17 3.88 -4.39
CA PHE A 93 -5.66 5.26 -4.43
C PHE A 93 -4.69 6.15 -5.20
N ALA A 94 -4.92 6.27 -6.51
CA ALA A 94 -4.02 6.89 -7.48
C ALA A 94 -4.58 8.22 -7.99
N TYR A 95 -4.86 9.17 -7.09
CA TYR A 95 -5.51 10.45 -7.37
C TYR A 95 -4.76 11.37 -8.34
N ASP A 96 -3.48 11.18 -8.54
CA ASP A 96 -2.61 11.97 -9.43
C ASP A 96 -1.91 11.14 -10.52
N ILE A 97 -2.50 10.02 -10.92
CA ILE A 97 -1.92 9.06 -11.86
C ILE A 97 -1.50 9.70 -13.19
N ASP A 98 -2.28 10.65 -13.71
CA ASP A 98 -1.97 11.35 -14.97
C ASP A 98 -0.68 12.16 -14.91
N LYS A 99 -0.35 12.69 -13.72
CA LYS A 99 0.88 13.43 -13.48
C LYS A 99 2.07 12.49 -13.28
N TYR A 100 1.81 11.35 -12.63
CA TYR A 100 2.84 10.37 -12.31
C TYR A 100 3.34 9.65 -13.55
N ASP A 101 2.44 9.24 -14.45
CA ASP A 101 2.77 8.52 -15.70
C ASP A 101 3.54 9.41 -16.69
N LYS A 102 3.18 10.69 -16.81
CA LYS A 102 3.76 11.62 -17.80
C LYS A 102 5.01 12.36 -17.35
N GLY A 103 5.31 12.39 -16.05
CA GLY A 103 6.24 13.41 -15.55
C GLY A 103 7.39 12.95 -14.68
N LEU A 104 7.32 11.86 -13.93
CA LEU A 104 8.26 11.66 -12.83
C LEU A 104 9.13 10.41 -12.87
N ARG A 105 8.63 9.22 -13.19
CA ARG A 105 9.44 7.99 -13.10
C ARG A 105 9.06 6.85 -14.05
N GLY A 106 7.84 6.84 -14.62
CA GLY A 106 7.33 5.64 -15.32
C GLY A 106 7.17 4.43 -14.40
N PHE A 107 6.45 3.44 -14.87
CA PHE A 107 6.26 2.19 -14.13
C PHE A 107 7.07 1.07 -14.77
N TYR A 108 7.62 0.16 -13.96
CA TYR A 108 8.24 -1.09 -14.45
C TYR A 108 7.19 -2.13 -14.87
N MET A 109 5.90 -1.84 -14.64
CA MET A 109 4.76 -2.69 -14.93
C MET A 109 3.62 -1.84 -15.51
N ASN A 110 2.64 -2.46 -16.14
CA ASN A 110 1.42 -1.75 -16.53
C ASN A 110 0.56 -1.54 -15.30
N TYR A 111 0.68 -0.34 -14.68
CA TYR A 111 0.01 -0.03 -13.43
C TYR A 111 -1.50 -0.25 -13.49
N MET A 112 -2.15 0.07 -14.62
CA MET A 112 -3.61 -0.05 -14.75
C MET A 112 -4.09 -1.50 -14.93
N GLU A 113 -3.25 -2.38 -15.46
CA GLU A 113 -3.62 -3.75 -15.82
C GLU A 113 -3.12 -4.79 -14.82
N ASP A 114 -1.89 -4.60 -14.33
CA ASP A 114 -1.16 -5.60 -13.56
C ASP A 114 -1.52 -5.59 -12.05
N LEU A 115 -2.18 -4.54 -11.55
CA LEU A 115 -2.48 -4.43 -10.11
C LEU A 115 -3.50 -5.46 -9.63
N PRO A 116 -3.30 -6.01 -8.41
CA PRO A 116 -4.12 -7.08 -7.85
C PRO A 116 -5.42 -6.60 -7.21
N GLY A 117 -5.88 -5.39 -7.51
CA GLY A 117 -7.08 -4.82 -6.90
C GLY A 117 -7.62 -3.61 -7.62
N PRO A 118 -8.72 -3.02 -7.11
CA PRO A 118 -9.35 -1.85 -7.72
C PRO A 118 -8.51 -0.59 -7.56
N ILE A 119 -8.58 0.29 -8.58
CA ILE A 119 -7.89 1.57 -8.63
C ILE A 119 -8.92 2.69 -8.50
N TYR A 120 -8.66 3.65 -7.61
CA TYR A 120 -9.48 4.84 -7.37
C TYR A 120 -8.65 6.08 -7.65
N THR A 121 -9.22 7.00 -8.41
CA THR A 121 -8.69 8.35 -8.64
C THR A 121 -9.38 9.39 -7.77
N GLU A 122 -10.56 9.03 -7.25
CA GLU A 122 -11.37 9.86 -6.37
C GLU A 122 -11.67 9.10 -5.07
N PRO A 123 -11.86 9.79 -3.93
CA PRO A 123 -12.10 9.14 -2.64
C PRO A 123 -13.44 8.39 -2.55
N TYR A 124 -14.35 8.69 -3.47
CA TYR A 124 -15.69 8.11 -3.49
C TYR A 124 -15.67 6.64 -3.95
N GLY A 125 -16.46 5.81 -3.29
CA GLY A 125 -16.60 4.39 -3.61
C GLY A 125 -15.70 3.46 -2.81
N LEU A 126 -14.54 3.91 -2.36
CA LEU A 126 -13.61 3.11 -1.56
C LEU A 126 -14.26 2.54 -0.29
N ALA A 127 -14.93 3.37 0.51
CA ALA A 127 -15.60 2.96 1.74
C ALA A 127 -16.65 1.85 1.50
N LYS A 128 -17.39 1.93 0.40
CA LYS A 128 -18.42 0.94 0.07
C LYS A 128 -17.83 -0.43 -0.26
N GLU A 129 -16.70 -0.45 -0.96
CA GLU A 129 -16.04 -1.72 -1.30
C GLU A 129 -15.30 -2.32 -0.10
N LEU A 130 -14.75 -1.51 0.78
CA LEU A 130 -14.13 -1.96 2.02
C LEU A 130 -15.12 -2.73 2.93
N LYS A 131 -16.41 -2.41 2.89
CA LYS A 131 -17.45 -3.18 3.60
C LYS A 131 -17.62 -4.63 3.11
N ASN A 132 -17.08 -4.97 1.95
CA ASN A 132 -17.28 -6.27 1.33
C ASN A 132 -15.95 -6.87 0.85
N LEU A 133 -14.96 -6.97 1.74
CA LEU A 133 -13.63 -7.48 1.41
C LEU A 133 -13.65 -8.86 0.74
N ASP A 134 -14.50 -9.76 1.22
CA ASP A 134 -14.65 -11.11 0.63
C ASP A 134 -15.09 -11.06 -0.84
N LYS A 135 -15.99 -10.14 -1.17
CA LYS A 135 -16.44 -9.94 -2.54
C LYS A 135 -15.32 -9.38 -3.41
N VAL A 136 -14.56 -8.42 -2.89
CA VAL A 136 -13.40 -7.86 -3.59
C VAL A 136 -12.34 -8.93 -3.80
N GLN A 137 -12.04 -9.72 -2.76
CA GLN A 137 -11.13 -10.86 -2.85
C GLN A 137 -11.54 -11.81 -3.98
N GLN A 138 -12.80 -12.24 -4.02
CA GLN A 138 -13.32 -13.13 -5.07
C GLN A 138 -13.24 -12.50 -6.46
N GLN A 139 -13.62 -11.24 -6.59
CA GLN A 139 -13.61 -10.52 -7.87
C GLN A 139 -12.22 -10.37 -8.46
N TYR A 140 -11.20 -10.17 -7.61
CA TYR A 140 -9.83 -9.93 -8.03
C TYR A 140 -8.92 -11.15 -7.86
N GLN A 141 -9.44 -12.33 -7.50
CA GLN A 141 -8.65 -13.52 -7.18
C GLN A 141 -7.65 -13.88 -8.28
N GLU A 142 -8.07 -13.87 -9.54
CA GLU A 142 -7.19 -14.18 -10.68
C GLU A 142 -6.04 -13.16 -10.81
N LYS A 143 -6.32 -11.88 -10.59
CA LYS A 143 -5.29 -10.82 -10.61
C LYS A 143 -4.35 -10.93 -9.41
N ILE A 144 -4.87 -11.26 -8.24
CA ILE A 144 -4.07 -11.48 -7.02
C ILE A 144 -3.09 -12.65 -7.24
N ASP A 145 -3.57 -13.75 -7.80
CA ASP A 145 -2.72 -14.92 -8.08
C ASP A 145 -1.68 -14.61 -9.16
N ALA A 146 -2.06 -13.95 -10.24
CA ALA A 146 -1.13 -13.54 -11.31
C ALA A 146 -0.06 -12.56 -10.79
N PHE A 147 -0.45 -11.61 -9.93
CA PHE A 147 0.49 -10.67 -9.30
C PHE A 147 1.47 -11.40 -8.38
N TYR A 148 0.96 -12.30 -7.54
CA TYR A 148 1.79 -13.13 -6.67
C TYR A 148 2.79 -13.96 -7.47
N ASP A 149 2.34 -14.67 -8.49
CA ASP A 149 3.19 -15.54 -9.31
C ASP A 149 4.30 -14.75 -10.02
N ARG A 150 3.99 -13.55 -10.48
CA ARG A 150 4.95 -12.71 -11.20
C ARG A 150 5.95 -12.00 -10.30
N PHE A 151 5.52 -11.51 -9.13
CA PHE A 151 6.33 -10.58 -8.32
C PHE A 151 6.71 -11.12 -6.95
N CYS A 152 5.95 -12.05 -6.37
CA CYS A 152 6.09 -12.46 -4.97
C CYS A 152 6.50 -13.93 -4.82
N SER A 153 6.37 -14.77 -5.84
CA SER A 153 6.53 -16.24 -5.74
C SER A 153 7.92 -16.69 -5.33
N VAL A 154 8.95 -15.84 -5.50
CA VAL A 154 10.32 -16.13 -5.08
C VAL A 154 10.55 -15.90 -3.58
N ASP A 155 9.65 -15.19 -2.90
CA ASP A 155 9.75 -14.85 -1.48
C ASP A 155 9.20 -15.98 -0.60
N ASN A 156 10.01 -17.04 -0.50
CA ASN A 156 9.71 -18.26 0.26
C ASN A 156 10.38 -18.33 1.64
N GLY A 157 10.87 -17.20 2.15
CA GLY A 157 11.62 -17.09 3.41
C GLY A 157 13.08 -17.58 3.33
N LYS A 158 13.59 -17.92 2.13
CA LYS A 158 14.96 -18.43 1.91
C LYS A 158 15.86 -17.48 1.12
N ALA A 159 15.45 -16.23 0.92
CA ALA A 159 16.21 -15.27 0.12
C ALA A 159 17.64 -15.08 0.61
N SER A 160 17.84 -14.94 1.93
CA SER A 160 19.17 -14.79 2.52
C SER A 160 20.06 -16.02 2.29
N GLN A 161 19.50 -17.22 2.40
CA GLN A 161 20.22 -18.46 2.10
C GLN A 161 20.61 -18.52 0.63
N TYR A 162 19.68 -18.22 -0.27
CA TYR A 162 19.92 -18.22 -1.72
C TYR A 162 21.04 -17.26 -2.11
N ILE A 163 21.02 -16.02 -1.60
CA ILE A 163 22.08 -15.04 -1.86
C ILE A 163 23.42 -15.50 -1.26
N GLY A 164 23.40 -16.06 -0.04
CA GLY A 164 24.59 -16.63 0.58
C GLY A 164 25.23 -17.75 -0.26
N ASP A 165 24.41 -18.63 -0.81
CA ASP A 165 24.86 -19.74 -1.69
C ASP A 165 25.45 -19.21 -3.00
N LEU A 166 24.84 -18.18 -3.62
CA LEU A 166 25.39 -17.52 -4.81
C LEU A 166 26.77 -16.93 -4.54
N ILE A 167 26.91 -16.12 -3.49
CA ILE A 167 28.20 -15.52 -3.09
C ILE A 167 29.25 -16.60 -2.86
N HIS A 168 28.88 -17.67 -2.17
CA HIS A 168 29.82 -18.76 -1.86
C HIS A 168 30.26 -19.53 -3.11
N LYS A 169 29.37 -19.67 -4.10
CA LYS A 169 29.69 -20.27 -5.39
C LYS A 169 30.68 -19.40 -6.16
N ASP A 170 30.42 -18.10 -6.26
CA ASP A 170 31.30 -17.17 -6.98
C ASP A 170 32.71 -17.10 -6.39
N ILE A 171 32.83 -17.17 -5.05
CA ILE A 171 34.15 -17.21 -4.37
C ILE A 171 34.91 -18.48 -4.69
N LYS A 172 34.23 -19.62 -4.91
CA LYS A 172 34.89 -20.89 -5.22
C LYS A 172 35.33 -21.04 -6.67
N GLU A 173 34.72 -20.27 -7.56
CA GLU A 173 35.01 -20.27 -9.01
C GLU A 173 36.13 -19.27 -9.38
N GLN A 174 36.62 -18.46 -8.44
CA GLN A 174 37.80 -17.59 -8.55
C GLN A 174 39.05 -18.26 -8.05
#